data_97531784323bff550876264d5a088263
#
_entry.id   97531784323bff550876264d5a088263
#
_cell.length_a   1.000
_cell.length_b   1.000
_cell.length_c   1.000
_cell.angle_alpha   90.00
_cell.angle_beta   90.00
_cell.angle_gamma   90.00
#
_symmetry.space_group_name_H-M   'P 1'
#
loop_
_entity.id
_entity.type
_entity.pdbx_description
1 polymer ?
#
loop_
_entity_poly.entity_id
_entity_poly.type
_entity_poly.pdbx_seq_one_letter_code
_entity_poly.pdbx_strand_id
1 'polypeptide(L)'
;MNQIAIQETIQRLINQQVVPGVAWGTITEDSLSEQYTGFLCYTGPFARHKVSSASLYDLASLTKVIGTTNRMLQLIDTNQLTFSTTVGEILPDYQGLSCSIGELLLHQSGLPADVVDKKNVTKKSLQEIILTHSLSERGKTTYSDLGYYLLGEIIQVLDRCSLEESFQTYLFQPMNLQHTSFTVSDFAQAVPTEITKQRGVIQGVVHDSKAYQLKAPIGSAGLFATLSDLLTFVQCFMNNRYPSGKPLFSEKMFDALWSMNQGGRTFGWELKKTQAGAGYLYHTGFTRTAIGMKKETKEALILLTNRIHPTREERGFLKARTKIYQQYF
;
A
#
# COMPACT_ATOMS: atom_id res chain seq x y z
N MET A 1 2.53 6.75 25.14
CA MET A 1 1.94 7.09 23.82
C MET A 1 1.11 8.35 23.95
N ASN A 2 1.34 9.35 23.11
CA ASN A 2 0.62 10.61 23.24
C ASN A 2 -0.44 10.76 22.11
N GLN A 3 -1.52 9.97 22.20
CA GLN A 3 -2.66 10.06 21.25
C GLN A 3 -3.23 11.48 21.21
N ILE A 4 -3.19 12.20 22.32
CA ILE A 4 -3.65 13.60 22.41
C ILE A 4 -2.81 14.49 21.48
N ALA A 5 -1.49 14.38 21.49
CA ALA A 5 -0.62 15.19 20.63
C ALA A 5 -0.81 14.87 19.14
N ILE A 6 -1.11 13.61 18.81
CA ILE A 6 -1.47 13.22 17.43
C ILE A 6 -2.78 13.86 17.02
N GLN A 7 -3.81 13.76 17.85
CA GLN A 7 -5.12 14.35 17.62
C GLN A 7 -5.03 15.88 17.45
N GLU A 8 -4.28 16.57 18.30
CA GLU A 8 -4.04 18.02 18.20
C GLU A 8 -3.35 18.39 16.89
N THR A 9 -2.36 17.56 16.47
CA THR A 9 -1.66 17.78 15.20
C THR A 9 -2.59 17.60 14.02
N ILE A 10 -3.43 16.57 14.01
CA ILE A 10 -4.44 16.32 12.96
C ILE A 10 -5.46 17.45 12.94
N GLN A 11 -5.98 17.86 14.10
CA GLN A 11 -6.94 18.97 14.18
C GLN A 11 -6.37 20.27 13.63
N ARG A 12 -5.09 20.56 13.90
CA ARG A 12 -4.39 21.71 13.34
C ARG A 12 -4.29 21.65 11.82
N LEU A 13 -3.96 20.48 11.26
CA LEU A 13 -3.89 20.28 9.80
C LEU A 13 -5.25 20.53 9.12
N ILE A 14 -6.34 20.11 9.75
CA ILE A 14 -7.71 20.35 9.27
C ILE A 14 -8.05 21.83 9.36
N ASN A 15 -7.81 22.48 10.51
CA ASN A 15 -8.11 23.89 10.72
C ASN A 15 -7.30 24.81 9.77
N GLN A 16 -6.07 24.41 9.42
CA GLN A 16 -5.22 25.10 8.45
C GLN A 16 -5.54 24.73 6.99
N GLN A 17 -6.56 23.92 6.75
CA GLN A 17 -6.95 23.43 5.44
C GLN A 17 -5.81 22.71 4.69
N VAL A 18 -4.91 22.06 5.42
CA VAL A 18 -3.86 21.21 4.86
C VAL A 18 -4.45 19.89 4.39
N VAL A 19 -5.40 19.31 5.14
CA VAL A 19 -6.17 18.11 4.77
C VAL A 19 -7.66 18.37 4.97
N PRO A 20 -8.54 17.84 4.11
CA PRO A 20 -10.00 17.99 4.32
C PRO A 20 -10.50 17.21 5.52
N GLY A 21 -9.98 16.00 5.70
CA GLY A 21 -10.32 15.12 6.80
C GLY A 21 -9.34 13.95 6.89
N VAL A 22 -9.41 13.24 7.99
CA VAL A 22 -8.50 12.17 8.37
C VAL A 22 -9.27 11.06 9.08
N ALA A 23 -9.02 9.81 8.68
CA ALA A 23 -9.29 8.63 9.50
C ALA A 23 -7.95 8.08 10.00
N TRP A 24 -7.81 7.85 11.30
CA TRP A 24 -6.59 7.30 11.86
C TRP A 24 -6.89 6.35 13.01
N GLY A 25 -6.04 5.37 13.20
CA GLY A 25 -6.21 4.37 14.24
C GLY A 25 -4.90 3.88 14.79
N THR A 26 -4.94 3.42 16.01
CA THR A 26 -3.79 2.84 16.73
C THR A 26 -4.12 1.45 17.24
N ILE A 27 -3.11 0.61 17.24
CA ILE A 27 -3.12 -0.69 17.89
C ILE A 27 -2.01 -0.66 18.94
N THR A 28 -2.31 -1.20 20.10
CA THR A 28 -1.36 -1.52 21.15
C THR A 28 -1.62 -2.95 21.62
N GLU A 29 -0.83 -3.49 22.54
CA GLU A 29 -1.09 -4.81 23.09
C GLU A 29 -2.49 -4.94 23.68
N ASP A 30 -2.99 -3.89 24.36
CA ASP A 30 -4.22 -3.91 25.15
C ASP A 30 -5.40 -3.17 24.50
N SER A 31 -5.18 -2.43 23.41
CA SER A 31 -6.23 -1.58 22.87
C SER A 31 -6.14 -1.37 21.36
N LEU A 32 -7.31 -1.14 20.78
CA LEU A 32 -7.49 -0.65 19.41
C LEU A 32 -8.34 0.62 19.47
N SER A 33 -7.94 1.66 18.73
CA SER A 33 -8.73 2.88 18.63
C SER A 33 -8.90 3.33 17.19
N GLU A 34 -10.05 3.90 16.90
CA GLU A 34 -10.39 4.52 15.61
C GLU A 34 -10.83 5.95 15.84
N GLN A 35 -10.41 6.86 14.97
CA GLN A 35 -10.75 8.28 15.02
C GLN A 35 -11.06 8.78 13.60
N TYR A 36 -12.10 9.60 13.49
CA TYR A 36 -12.63 10.15 12.26
C TYR A 36 -12.87 11.64 12.43
N THR A 37 -12.21 12.47 11.62
CA THR A 37 -12.29 13.94 11.80
C THR A 37 -12.31 14.64 10.44
N GLY A 38 -13.09 15.70 10.31
CA GLY A 38 -13.20 16.53 9.11
C GLY A 38 -14.18 15.97 8.08
N PHE A 39 -13.97 16.31 6.83
CA PHE A 39 -14.86 16.04 5.71
C PHE A 39 -14.15 15.27 4.61
N LEU A 40 -14.93 14.65 3.71
CA LEU A 40 -14.37 13.86 2.59
C LEU A 40 -13.57 14.73 1.60
N CYS A 41 -14.01 15.99 1.40
CA CYS A 41 -13.35 16.90 0.46
C CYS A 41 -13.68 18.37 0.79
N TYR A 42 -12.96 19.30 0.16
CA TYR A 42 -13.18 20.74 0.31
C TYR A 42 -14.31 21.28 -0.57
N THR A 43 -14.52 20.67 -1.73
CA THR A 43 -15.43 21.17 -2.77
C THR A 43 -16.22 20.04 -3.42
N GLY A 44 -17.33 20.38 -4.07
CA GLY A 44 -18.16 19.39 -4.75
C GLY A 44 -19.31 18.84 -3.90
N PRO A 45 -20.05 17.87 -4.41
CA PRO A 45 -21.28 17.37 -3.79
C PRO A 45 -21.04 16.70 -2.43
N PHE A 46 -19.83 16.21 -2.17
CA PHE A 46 -19.47 15.51 -0.93
C PHE A 46 -18.70 16.39 0.08
N ALA A 47 -18.56 17.71 -0.17
CA ALA A 47 -17.82 18.63 0.71
C ALA A 47 -18.38 18.73 2.15
N ARG A 48 -19.63 18.38 2.35
CA ARG A 48 -20.28 18.35 3.68
C ARG A 48 -20.38 16.95 4.30
N HIS A 49 -19.96 15.91 3.57
CA HIS A 49 -19.95 14.57 4.09
C HIS A 49 -18.76 14.40 5.04
N LYS A 50 -19.05 14.02 6.28
CA LYS A 50 -18.01 13.77 7.28
C LYS A 50 -17.24 12.50 6.98
N VAL A 51 -15.96 12.48 7.34
CA VAL A 51 -15.19 11.24 7.43
C VAL A 51 -15.83 10.35 8.49
N SER A 52 -16.00 9.07 8.16
CA SER A 52 -16.65 8.06 9.01
C SER A 52 -16.01 6.69 8.85
N SER A 53 -16.48 5.71 9.62
CA SER A 53 -16.05 4.30 9.50
C SER A 53 -16.32 3.68 8.11
N ALA A 54 -17.30 4.22 7.37
CA ALA A 54 -17.60 3.78 6.01
C ALA A 54 -16.74 4.45 4.93
N SER A 55 -15.88 5.42 5.29
CA SER A 55 -15.05 6.13 4.31
C SER A 55 -14.02 5.23 3.65
N LEU A 56 -14.08 5.12 2.32
CA LEU A 56 -13.21 4.30 1.48
C LEU A 56 -12.08 5.14 0.91
N TYR A 57 -10.86 4.83 1.28
CA TYR A 57 -9.66 5.54 0.82
C TYR A 57 -8.96 4.78 -0.29
N ASP A 58 -8.60 5.48 -1.38
CA ASP A 58 -7.62 4.96 -2.34
C ASP A 58 -6.27 4.82 -1.64
N LEU A 59 -5.84 3.58 -1.48
CA LEU A 59 -4.63 3.22 -0.75
C LEU A 59 -3.34 3.46 -1.54
N ALA A 60 -3.46 3.70 -2.85
CA ALA A 60 -2.33 3.84 -3.76
C ALA A 60 -1.29 2.73 -3.50
N SER A 61 -0.03 3.09 -3.25
CA SER A 61 1.06 2.12 -3.05
C SER A 61 0.98 1.26 -1.80
N LEU A 62 0.07 1.50 -0.86
CA LEU A 62 -0.19 0.53 0.21
C LEU A 62 -0.71 -0.80 -0.35
N THR A 63 -1.27 -0.82 -1.58
CA THR A 63 -1.60 -2.03 -2.33
C THR A 63 -0.43 -3.04 -2.35
N LYS A 64 0.80 -2.53 -2.48
CA LYS A 64 2.00 -3.36 -2.53
C LYS A 64 2.18 -4.23 -1.29
N VAL A 65 1.95 -3.65 -0.12
CA VAL A 65 2.22 -4.31 1.17
C VAL A 65 0.98 -4.96 1.78
N ILE A 66 -0.22 -4.56 1.38
CA ILE A 66 -1.46 -5.18 1.85
C ILE A 66 -1.80 -6.42 0.99
N GLY A 67 -1.68 -6.31 -0.32
CA GLY A 67 -2.00 -7.38 -1.28
C GLY A 67 -0.76 -8.10 -1.78
N THR A 68 -0.03 -7.47 -2.70
CA THR A 68 0.99 -8.11 -3.54
C THR A 68 2.11 -8.80 -2.75
N THR A 69 2.71 -8.11 -1.77
CA THR A 69 3.78 -8.69 -0.94
C THR A 69 3.27 -9.91 -0.18
N ASN A 70 2.11 -9.79 0.49
CA ASN A 70 1.59 -10.90 1.29
C ASN A 70 1.28 -12.12 0.44
N ARG A 71 0.60 -11.94 -0.72
CA ARG A 71 0.32 -13.09 -1.60
C ARG A 71 1.58 -13.72 -2.16
N MET A 72 2.56 -12.90 -2.57
CA MET A 72 3.84 -13.39 -3.07
C MET A 72 4.60 -14.18 -1.99
N LEU A 73 4.64 -13.70 -0.75
CA LEU A 73 5.27 -14.43 0.36
C LEU A 73 4.57 -15.75 0.66
N GLN A 74 3.24 -15.84 0.56
CA GLN A 74 2.51 -17.10 0.69
C GLN A 74 2.86 -18.09 -0.42
N LEU A 75 2.99 -17.62 -1.67
CA LEU A 75 3.40 -18.45 -2.79
C LEU A 75 4.81 -19.01 -2.60
N ILE A 76 5.73 -18.21 -2.07
CA ILE A 76 7.09 -18.65 -1.74
C ILE A 76 7.06 -19.64 -0.56
N ASP A 77 6.31 -19.33 0.48
CA ASP A 77 6.21 -20.14 1.70
C ASP A 77 5.60 -21.53 1.43
N THR A 78 4.74 -21.63 0.42
CA THR A 78 4.17 -22.90 -0.07
C THR A 78 4.99 -23.55 -1.18
N ASN A 79 6.22 -23.09 -1.43
CA ASN A 79 7.17 -23.64 -2.42
C ASN A 79 6.67 -23.64 -3.87
N GLN A 80 5.76 -22.75 -4.24
CA GLN A 80 5.33 -22.58 -5.64
C GLN A 80 6.39 -21.82 -6.48
N LEU A 81 7.21 -21.03 -5.83
CA LEU A 81 8.41 -20.36 -6.36
C LEU A 81 9.38 -20.05 -5.21
N THR A 82 10.54 -19.46 -5.56
CA THR A 82 11.55 -19.06 -4.59
C THR A 82 11.90 -17.58 -4.76
N PHE A 83 12.61 -16.99 -3.80
CA PHE A 83 13.13 -15.63 -3.94
C PHE A 83 14.08 -15.48 -5.14
N SER A 84 14.77 -16.55 -5.55
CA SER A 84 15.68 -16.56 -6.69
C SER A 84 15.02 -16.84 -8.03
N THR A 85 13.77 -17.29 -8.06
CA THR A 85 13.00 -17.47 -9.30
C THR A 85 12.96 -16.15 -10.06
N THR A 86 13.27 -16.19 -11.36
CA THR A 86 13.29 -14.98 -12.20
C THR A 86 11.94 -14.70 -12.84
N VAL A 87 11.71 -13.47 -13.23
CA VAL A 87 10.48 -13.06 -13.93
C VAL A 87 10.28 -13.87 -15.21
N GLY A 88 11.35 -14.04 -15.99
CA GLY A 88 11.29 -14.74 -17.28
C GLY A 88 10.99 -16.24 -17.18
N GLU A 89 11.22 -16.87 -16.01
CA GLU A 89 10.84 -18.27 -15.77
C GLU A 89 9.33 -18.46 -15.64
N ILE A 90 8.58 -17.41 -15.24
CA ILE A 90 7.14 -17.50 -14.98
C ILE A 90 6.32 -16.78 -16.05
N LEU A 91 6.80 -15.63 -16.54
CA LEU A 91 6.11 -14.80 -17.52
C LEU A 91 6.75 -14.96 -18.91
N PRO A 92 6.17 -15.75 -19.83
CA PRO A 92 6.73 -15.97 -21.19
C PRO A 92 6.94 -14.67 -21.96
N ASP A 93 6.04 -13.69 -21.78
CA ASP A 93 6.14 -12.38 -22.42
C ASP A 93 7.36 -11.55 -21.97
N TYR A 94 8.02 -11.96 -20.89
CA TYR A 94 9.22 -11.36 -20.31
C TYR A 94 10.41 -12.33 -20.32
N GLN A 95 10.43 -13.29 -21.24
CA GLN A 95 11.55 -14.22 -21.42
C GLN A 95 12.86 -13.44 -21.56
N GLY A 96 13.87 -13.84 -20.79
CA GLY A 96 15.16 -13.14 -20.73
C GLY A 96 15.27 -12.04 -19.67
N LEU A 97 14.16 -11.64 -19.02
CA LEU A 97 14.22 -10.75 -17.88
C LEU A 97 14.71 -11.50 -16.64
N SER A 98 15.96 -11.26 -16.26
CA SER A 98 16.70 -12.03 -15.25
C SER A 98 16.56 -11.51 -13.82
N CYS A 99 15.80 -10.45 -13.58
CA CYS A 99 15.56 -9.99 -12.22
C CYS A 99 14.68 -10.99 -11.46
N SER A 100 15.05 -11.24 -10.20
CA SER A 100 14.39 -12.23 -9.35
C SER A 100 13.23 -11.66 -8.57
N ILE A 101 12.35 -12.54 -8.08
CA ILE A 101 11.23 -12.18 -7.20
C ILE A 101 11.71 -11.44 -5.94
N GLY A 102 12.81 -11.91 -5.33
CA GLY A 102 13.39 -11.25 -4.16
C GLY A 102 13.84 -9.82 -4.47
N GLU A 103 14.47 -9.59 -5.62
CA GLU A 103 14.88 -8.24 -6.03
C GLU A 103 13.69 -7.32 -6.32
N LEU A 104 12.60 -7.85 -6.89
CA LEU A 104 11.37 -7.07 -7.07
C LEU A 104 10.75 -6.66 -5.73
N LEU A 105 10.63 -7.61 -4.80
CA LEU A 105 10.08 -7.36 -3.45
C LEU A 105 10.90 -6.33 -2.66
N LEU A 106 12.23 -6.30 -2.88
CA LEU A 106 13.16 -5.37 -2.21
C LEU A 106 13.39 -4.07 -2.99
N HIS A 107 12.75 -3.90 -4.15
CA HIS A 107 13.02 -2.78 -5.07
C HIS A 107 14.49 -2.69 -5.51
N GLN A 108 15.14 -3.83 -5.77
CA GLN A 108 16.56 -3.94 -6.14
C GLN A 108 16.79 -4.58 -7.52
N SER A 109 15.73 -4.69 -8.30
CA SER A 109 15.74 -5.31 -9.63
C SER A 109 16.49 -4.50 -10.70
N GLY A 110 16.80 -3.23 -10.45
CA GLY A 110 17.32 -2.31 -11.45
C GLY A 110 16.27 -1.75 -12.41
N LEU A 111 15.00 -2.12 -12.27
CA LEU A 111 13.90 -1.54 -13.07
C LEU A 111 13.68 -0.07 -12.75
N PRO A 112 13.19 0.73 -13.72
CA PRO A 112 12.90 2.14 -13.46
C PRO A 112 11.77 2.29 -12.44
N ALA A 113 11.75 3.43 -11.76
CA ALA A 113 10.77 3.72 -10.71
C ALA A 113 9.32 3.66 -11.25
N ASP A 114 9.09 4.25 -12.41
CA ASP A 114 7.78 4.33 -13.06
C ASP A 114 7.94 4.63 -14.56
N VAL A 115 6.84 4.64 -15.31
CA VAL A 115 6.81 5.09 -16.70
C VAL A 115 6.93 6.62 -16.78
N VAL A 116 7.59 7.11 -17.83
CA VAL A 116 7.74 8.55 -18.09
C VAL A 116 6.43 9.11 -18.65
N ASP A 117 5.90 8.51 -19.72
CA ASP A 117 4.59 8.89 -20.26
C ASP A 117 3.47 8.14 -19.54
N LYS A 118 2.67 8.89 -18.79
CA LYS A 118 1.52 8.37 -18.03
C LYS A 118 0.19 8.51 -18.76
N LYS A 119 0.19 9.00 -20.01
CA LYS A 119 -1.05 9.27 -20.74
C LYS A 119 -1.51 8.12 -21.64
N ASN A 120 -0.58 7.30 -22.11
CA ASN A 120 -0.85 6.24 -23.09
C ASN A 120 -0.28 4.89 -22.62
N VAL A 121 -0.61 4.49 -21.38
CA VAL A 121 -0.12 3.24 -20.81
C VAL A 121 -0.95 2.07 -21.31
N THR A 122 -0.29 1.10 -21.94
CA THR A 122 -0.85 -0.19 -22.35
C THR A 122 0.04 -1.32 -21.85
N LYS A 123 -0.48 -2.56 -21.80
CA LYS A 123 0.36 -3.73 -21.46
C LYS A 123 1.59 -3.82 -22.35
N LYS A 124 1.42 -3.58 -23.66
CA LYS A 124 2.53 -3.59 -24.65
C LYS A 124 3.58 -2.52 -24.35
N SER A 125 3.16 -1.28 -24.06
CA SER A 125 4.11 -0.21 -23.73
C SER A 125 4.86 -0.46 -22.42
N LEU A 126 4.20 -1.06 -21.41
CA LEU A 126 4.87 -1.48 -20.18
C LEU A 126 5.90 -2.57 -20.44
N GLN A 127 5.54 -3.58 -21.24
CA GLN A 127 6.43 -4.67 -21.63
C GLN A 127 7.67 -4.13 -22.36
N GLU A 128 7.49 -3.26 -23.35
CA GLU A 128 8.58 -2.62 -24.09
C GLU A 128 9.54 -1.86 -23.17
N ILE A 129 9.00 -1.02 -22.27
CA ILE A 129 9.80 -0.26 -21.30
C ILE A 129 10.61 -1.20 -20.39
N ILE A 130 9.98 -2.25 -19.89
CA ILE A 130 10.60 -3.20 -18.96
C ILE A 130 11.72 -4.00 -19.68
N LEU A 131 11.47 -4.51 -20.90
CA LEU A 131 12.40 -5.35 -21.64
C LEU A 131 13.58 -4.57 -22.22
N THR A 132 13.38 -3.29 -22.57
CA THR A 132 14.45 -2.45 -23.14
C THR A 132 15.29 -1.74 -22.09
N HIS A 133 14.84 -1.73 -20.82
CA HIS A 133 15.56 -1.06 -19.75
C HIS A 133 16.82 -1.85 -19.35
N SER A 134 17.92 -1.12 -19.21
CA SER A 134 19.16 -1.71 -18.68
C SER A 134 19.03 -1.97 -17.17
N LEU A 135 19.32 -3.20 -16.73
CA LEU A 135 19.34 -3.56 -15.31
C LEU A 135 20.71 -3.24 -14.65
N SER A 136 21.44 -2.23 -15.12
CA SER A 136 22.76 -1.85 -14.62
C SER A 136 22.79 -1.43 -13.14
N GLU A 137 21.66 -0.94 -12.62
CA GLU A 137 21.51 -0.55 -11.20
C GLU A 137 20.97 -1.70 -10.32
N ARG A 138 21.01 -2.94 -10.80
CA ARG A 138 20.59 -4.14 -10.05
C ARG A 138 21.36 -4.25 -8.72
N GLY A 139 20.66 -4.58 -7.65
CA GLY A 139 21.20 -4.60 -6.28
C GLY A 139 21.11 -3.27 -5.53
N LYS A 140 20.97 -2.15 -6.23
CA LYS A 140 20.71 -0.85 -5.61
C LYS A 140 19.22 -0.67 -5.37
N THR A 141 18.83 -0.14 -4.22
CA THR A 141 17.43 0.11 -3.90
C THR A 141 16.89 1.30 -4.69
N THR A 142 16.03 1.02 -5.66
CA THR A 142 15.28 2.02 -6.43
C THR A 142 13.80 1.64 -6.38
N TYR A 143 13.01 2.41 -5.62
CA TYR A 143 11.58 2.15 -5.49
C TYR A 143 10.92 2.09 -6.86
N SER A 144 10.35 0.94 -7.22
CA SER A 144 9.80 0.68 -8.55
C SER A 144 8.36 0.19 -8.49
N ASP A 145 7.47 0.93 -9.13
CA ASP A 145 6.09 0.51 -9.38
C ASP A 145 6.05 -0.61 -10.43
N LEU A 146 6.98 -0.60 -11.40
CA LEU A 146 7.03 -1.60 -12.47
C LEU A 146 7.40 -2.99 -11.93
N GLY A 147 8.28 -3.04 -10.92
CA GLY A 147 8.57 -4.30 -10.24
C GLY A 147 7.32 -4.92 -9.60
N TYR A 148 6.48 -4.10 -8.97
CA TYR A 148 5.24 -4.57 -8.36
C TYR A 148 4.12 -4.84 -9.38
N TYR A 149 4.12 -4.16 -10.52
CA TYR A 149 3.29 -4.54 -11.65
C TYR A 149 3.60 -5.98 -12.08
N LEU A 150 4.88 -6.32 -12.27
CA LEU A 150 5.31 -7.69 -12.62
C LEU A 150 4.94 -8.73 -11.54
N LEU A 151 5.12 -8.41 -10.25
CA LEU A 151 4.67 -9.29 -9.17
C LEU A 151 3.17 -9.56 -9.24
N GLY A 152 2.36 -8.57 -9.60
CA GLY A 152 0.92 -8.74 -9.84
C GLY A 152 0.61 -9.66 -11.01
N GLU A 153 1.33 -9.54 -12.14
CA GLU A 153 1.17 -10.45 -13.30
C GLU A 153 1.57 -11.89 -12.93
N ILE A 154 2.65 -12.07 -12.16
CA ILE A 154 3.11 -13.39 -11.67
C ILE A 154 2.06 -14.05 -10.77
N ILE A 155 1.47 -13.30 -9.84
CA ILE A 155 0.41 -13.81 -8.96
C ILE A 155 -0.76 -14.35 -9.81
N GLN A 156 -1.20 -13.59 -10.82
CA GLN A 156 -2.31 -14.01 -11.69
C GLN A 156 -2.02 -15.31 -12.44
N VAL A 157 -0.78 -15.49 -12.90
CA VAL A 157 -0.36 -16.72 -13.58
C VAL A 157 -0.36 -17.92 -12.63
N LEU A 158 0.20 -17.76 -11.43
CA LEU A 158 0.31 -18.86 -10.46
C LEU A 158 -1.05 -19.22 -9.85
N ASP A 159 -1.88 -18.23 -9.53
CA ASP A 159 -3.21 -18.45 -8.97
C ASP A 159 -4.26 -18.79 -10.02
N ARG A 160 -3.96 -18.59 -11.31
CA ARG A 160 -4.85 -18.83 -12.46
C ARG A 160 -6.19 -18.09 -12.37
N CYS A 161 -6.15 -16.90 -11.80
CA CYS A 161 -7.31 -16.03 -11.66
C CYS A 161 -6.88 -14.54 -11.73
N SER A 162 -7.85 -13.63 -11.72
CA SER A 162 -7.54 -12.21 -11.66
C SER A 162 -6.88 -11.83 -10.34
N LEU A 163 -6.14 -10.71 -10.32
CA LEU A 163 -5.49 -10.23 -9.10
C LEU A 163 -6.52 -9.88 -8.00
N GLU A 164 -7.70 -9.39 -8.36
CA GLU A 164 -8.82 -9.17 -7.44
C GLU A 164 -9.26 -10.48 -6.79
N GLU A 165 -9.53 -11.52 -7.59
CA GLU A 165 -9.96 -12.83 -7.09
C GLU A 165 -8.89 -13.48 -6.22
N SER A 166 -7.61 -13.36 -6.62
CA SER A 166 -6.49 -13.87 -5.82
C SER A 166 -6.46 -13.21 -4.43
N PHE A 167 -6.50 -11.87 -4.37
CA PHE A 167 -6.44 -11.17 -3.09
C PHE A 167 -7.68 -11.42 -2.23
N GLN A 168 -8.87 -11.49 -2.85
CA GLN A 168 -10.09 -11.85 -2.13
C GLN A 168 -9.99 -13.24 -1.51
N THR A 169 -9.60 -14.25 -2.32
CA THR A 169 -9.59 -15.65 -1.89
C THR A 169 -8.52 -15.95 -0.83
N TYR A 170 -7.31 -15.43 -1.03
CA TYR A 170 -6.16 -15.82 -0.22
C TYR A 170 -5.82 -14.85 0.92
N LEU A 171 -6.32 -13.61 0.87
CA LEU A 171 -5.99 -12.58 1.84
C LEU A 171 -7.23 -11.97 2.50
N PHE A 172 -8.11 -11.33 1.73
CA PHE A 172 -9.13 -10.45 2.31
C PHE A 172 -10.26 -11.24 2.99
N GLN A 173 -10.82 -12.26 2.34
CA GLN A 173 -11.82 -13.11 2.97
C GLN A 173 -11.29 -13.86 4.19
N PRO A 174 -10.09 -14.51 4.16
CA PRO A 174 -9.52 -15.14 5.33
C PRO A 174 -9.22 -14.17 6.50
N MET A 175 -8.89 -12.91 6.20
CA MET A 175 -8.69 -11.85 7.21
C MET A 175 -9.99 -11.17 7.63
N ASN A 176 -11.13 -11.49 7.00
CA ASN A 176 -12.42 -10.83 7.21
C ASN A 176 -12.41 -9.32 6.85
N LEU A 177 -11.68 -8.94 5.79
CA LEU A 177 -11.66 -7.57 5.27
C LEU A 177 -12.83 -7.40 4.29
N GLN A 178 -13.93 -6.80 4.75
CA GLN A 178 -15.18 -6.74 3.99
C GLN A 178 -15.27 -5.56 3.01
N HIS A 179 -14.45 -4.53 3.24
CA HIS A 179 -14.46 -3.27 2.49
C HIS A 179 -13.12 -2.99 1.81
N THR A 180 -12.31 -4.04 1.59
CA THR A 180 -11.02 -3.94 0.88
C THR A 180 -11.14 -4.60 -0.49
N SER A 181 -11.03 -3.81 -1.56
CA SER A 181 -11.15 -4.28 -2.95
C SER A 181 -10.56 -3.28 -3.94
N PHE A 182 -10.37 -3.71 -5.21
CA PHE A 182 -10.03 -2.79 -6.30
C PHE A 182 -11.26 -2.07 -6.87
N THR A 183 -12.46 -2.53 -6.52
CA THR A 183 -13.72 -1.96 -7.01
C THR A 183 -14.47 -1.28 -5.87
N VAL A 184 -14.91 -0.06 -6.08
CA VAL A 184 -15.75 0.69 -5.16
C VAL A 184 -17.21 0.50 -5.56
N SER A 185 -18.01 -0.09 -4.68
CA SER A 185 -19.45 -0.32 -4.90
C SER A 185 -20.30 0.92 -4.51
N ASP A 186 -19.87 1.68 -3.51
CA ASP A 186 -20.56 2.89 -3.06
C ASP A 186 -19.66 4.13 -3.23
N PHE A 187 -19.91 4.87 -4.30
CA PHE A 187 -19.18 6.10 -4.62
C PHE A 187 -19.36 7.20 -3.56
N ALA A 188 -20.47 7.21 -2.82
CA ALA A 188 -20.72 8.21 -1.79
C ALA A 188 -19.78 8.06 -0.60
N GLN A 189 -19.27 6.85 -0.36
CA GLN A 189 -18.30 6.55 0.70
C GLN A 189 -16.84 6.74 0.24
N ALA A 190 -16.60 6.79 -1.07
CA ALA A 190 -15.25 6.96 -1.59
C ALA A 190 -14.74 8.38 -1.32
N VAL A 191 -13.57 8.47 -0.72
CA VAL A 191 -12.92 9.74 -0.43
C VAL A 191 -12.30 10.30 -1.72
N PRO A 192 -12.70 11.48 -2.21
CA PRO A 192 -12.14 12.07 -3.42
C PRO A 192 -10.63 12.31 -3.28
N THR A 193 -9.89 12.00 -4.31
CA THR A 193 -8.46 12.26 -4.37
C THR A 193 -8.19 13.58 -5.10
N GLU A 194 -7.52 13.59 -6.24
CA GLU A 194 -7.12 14.81 -6.94
C GLU A 194 -8.19 15.29 -7.92
N ILE A 195 -8.22 16.58 -8.22
CA ILE A 195 -8.98 17.16 -9.33
C ILE A 195 -8.00 17.45 -10.47
N THR A 196 -8.18 16.80 -11.61
CA THR A 196 -7.33 16.98 -12.78
C THR A 196 -8.09 17.50 -13.97
N LYS A 197 -7.39 18.16 -14.91
CA LYS A 197 -8.02 18.63 -16.15
C LYS A 197 -8.56 17.48 -17.01
N GLN A 198 -7.90 16.32 -16.97
CA GLN A 198 -8.24 15.17 -17.82
C GLN A 198 -9.35 14.30 -17.23
N ARG A 199 -9.42 14.17 -15.90
CA ARG A 199 -10.31 13.22 -15.22
C ARG A 199 -11.38 13.90 -14.36
N GLY A 200 -11.34 15.24 -14.22
CA GLY A 200 -12.18 15.93 -13.24
C GLY A 200 -11.85 15.51 -11.81
N VAL A 201 -12.88 15.40 -10.97
CA VAL A 201 -12.76 14.87 -9.61
C VAL A 201 -12.53 13.36 -9.68
N ILE A 202 -11.41 12.90 -9.14
CA ILE A 202 -11.10 11.47 -9.06
C ILE A 202 -11.67 10.94 -7.75
N GLN A 203 -12.77 10.19 -7.82
CA GLN A 203 -13.48 9.64 -6.67
C GLN A 203 -14.00 8.24 -7.00
N GLY A 204 -13.80 7.28 -6.11
CA GLY A 204 -14.22 5.88 -6.33
C GLY A 204 -13.59 5.18 -7.52
N VAL A 205 -12.60 5.83 -8.12
CA VAL A 205 -11.80 5.33 -9.25
C VAL A 205 -10.32 5.49 -8.86
N VAL A 206 -9.52 4.49 -9.18
CA VAL A 206 -8.10 4.48 -8.84
C VAL A 206 -7.38 5.76 -9.31
N HIS A 207 -6.60 6.36 -8.41
CA HIS A 207 -5.80 7.55 -8.72
C HIS A 207 -4.62 7.22 -9.63
N ASP A 208 -3.96 6.07 -9.43
CA ASP A 208 -2.82 5.65 -10.24
C ASP A 208 -3.17 5.62 -11.73
N SER A 209 -2.36 6.29 -12.55
CA SER A 209 -2.63 6.45 -13.98
C SER A 209 -2.46 5.16 -14.77
N LYS A 210 -1.55 4.25 -14.35
CA LYS A 210 -1.33 2.97 -15.01
C LYS A 210 -2.54 2.07 -14.80
N ALA A 211 -2.95 1.88 -13.54
CA ALA A 211 -4.13 1.09 -13.20
C ALA A 211 -5.39 1.63 -13.90
N TYR A 212 -5.56 2.96 -13.91
CA TYR A 212 -6.69 3.60 -14.59
C TYR A 212 -6.72 3.34 -16.09
N GLN A 213 -5.57 3.42 -16.76
CA GLN A 213 -5.50 3.22 -18.23
C GLN A 213 -5.58 1.75 -18.63
N LEU A 214 -4.97 0.87 -17.85
CA LEU A 214 -5.07 -0.57 -18.06
C LEU A 214 -6.48 -1.11 -17.76
N LYS A 215 -7.30 -0.35 -17.02
CA LYS A 215 -8.66 -0.75 -16.60
C LYS A 215 -8.66 -2.12 -15.90
N ALA A 216 -7.60 -2.41 -15.16
CA ALA A 216 -7.39 -3.68 -14.48
C ALA A 216 -6.68 -3.46 -13.15
N PRO A 217 -6.91 -4.32 -12.15
CA PRO A 217 -6.08 -4.41 -10.96
C PRO A 217 -4.60 -4.61 -11.30
N ILE A 218 -3.72 -3.86 -10.62
CA ILE A 218 -2.27 -4.03 -10.76
C ILE A 218 -1.61 -4.18 -9.38
N GLY A 219 -0.52 -4.91 -9.30
CA GLY A 219 0.16 -5.20 -8.03
C GLY A 219 0.76 -3.97 -7.34
N SER A 220 0.88 -2.84 -8.02
CA SER A 220 1.52 -1.64 -7.47
C SER A 220 0.56 -0.64 -6.82
N ALA A 221 -0.73 -0.64 -7.18
CA ALA A 221 -1.73 0.33 -6.71
C ALA A 221 -3.16 -0.08 -7.08
N GLY A 222 -4.15 0.54 -6.44
CA GLY A 222 -5.56 0.46 -6.85
C GLY A 222 -6.51 -0.10 -5.79
N LEU A 223 -6.02 -0.62 -4.68
CA LEU A 223 -6.88 -1.03 -3.57
C LEU A 223 -7.53 0.19 -2.90
N PHE A 224 -8.79 0.01 -2.53
CA PHE A 224 -9.53 0.85 -1.61
C PHE A 224 -9.79 0.08 -0.33
N ALA A 225 -9.82 0.77 0.81
CA ALA A 225 -10.20 0.17 2.08
C ALA A 225 -10.73 1.21 3.07
N THR A 226 -11.43 0.71 4.09
CA THR A 226 -11.77 1.46 5.30
C THR A 226 -10.63 1.39 6.33
N LEU A 227 -10.67 2.27 7.33
CA LEU A 227 -9.72 2.22 8.45
C LEU A 227 -9.88 0.90 9.25
N SER A 228 -11.10 0.46 9.48
CA SER A 228 -11.40 -0.75 10.25
C SER A 228 -10.79 -2.01 9.59
N ASP A 229 -10.93 -2.15 8.27
CA ASP A 229 -10.29 -3.24 7.53
C ASP A 229 -8.75 -3.21 7.66
N LEU A 230 -8.15 -2.02 7.60
CA LEU A 230 -6.70 -1.90 7.73
C LEU A 230 -6.20 -2.19 9.16
N LEU A 231 -6.96 -1.86 10.17
CA LEU A 231 -6.66 -2.25 11.55
C LEU A 231 -6.73 -3.77 11.71
N THR A 232 -7.76 -4.41 11.14
CA THR A 232 -7.88 -5.87 11.10
C THR A 232 -6.71 -6.51 10.34
N PHE A 233 -6.36 -5.97 9.17
CA PHE A 233 -5.17 -6.41 8.41
C PHE A 233 -3.91 -6.36 9.27
N VAL A 234 -3.64 -5.21 9.91
CA VAL A 234 -2.44 -5.02 10.73
C VAL A 234 -2.41 -5.96 11.93
N GLN A 235 -3.55 -6.19 12.60
CA GLN A 235 -3.65 -7.18 13.68
C GLN A 235 -3.31 -8.60 13.19
N CYS A 236 -3.90 -9.03 12.07
CA CYS A 236 -3.60 -10.34 11.47
C CYS A 236 -2.11 -10.46 11.12
N PHE A 237 -1.57 -9.42 10.47
CA PHE A 237 -0.18 -9.39 10.01
C PHE A 237 0.83 -9.42 11.18
N MET A 238 0.66 -8.56 12.19
CA MET A 238 1.58 -8.51 13.34
C MET A 238 1.55 -9.78 14.20
N ASN A 239 0.39 -10.41 14.30
CA ASN A 239 0.22 -11.65 15.07
C ASN A 239 0.48 -12.92 14.24
N ASN A 240 0.79 -12.78 12.94
CA ASN A 240 0.92 -13.90 12.01
C ASN A 240 -0.29 -14.85 12.06
N ARG A 241 -1.51 -14.33 12.18
CA ARG A 241 -2.68 -15.15 12.45
C ARG A 241 -3.95 -14.59 11.83
N TYR A 242 -4.66 -15.44 11.09
CA TYR A 242 -6.02 -15.17 10.66
C TYR A 242 -7.01 -15.21 11.82
N PRO A 243 -8.20 -14.60 11.72
CA PRO A 243 -9.27 -14.75 12.70
C PRO A 243 -9.67 -16.21 12.97
N SER A 244 -9.49 -17.09 11.99
CA SER A 244 -9.69 -18.54 12.15
C SER A 244 -8.65 -19.23 13.04
N GLY A 245 -7.60 -18.52 13.47
CA GLY A 245 -6.49 -19.08 14.24
C GLY A 245 -5.36 -19.69 13.41
N LYS A 246 -5.53 -19.84 12.08
CA LYS A 246 -4.46 -20.32 11.19
C LYS A 246 -3.38 -19.27 11.00
N PRO A 247 -2.09 -19.66 10.84
CA PRO A 247 -1.02 -18.71 10.54
C PRO A 247 -1.16 -18.14 9.11
N LEU A 248 -0.72 -16.87 8.92
CA LEU A 248 -0.60 -16.26 7.61
C LEU A 248 0.59 -16.83 6.84
N PHE A 249 1.69 -17.05 7.54
CA PHE A 249 2.97 -17.56 7.07
C PHE A 249 3.51 -18.61 8.03
N SER A 250 4.42 -19.47 7.53
CA SER A 250 5.25 -20.28 8.43
C SER A 250 6.06 -19.39 9.38
N GLU A 251 6.47 -19.89 10.52
CA GLU A 251 7.32 -19.15 11.47
C GLU A 251 8.60 -18.67 10.79
N LYS A 252 9.22 -19.53 9.97
CA LYS A 252 10.42 -19.19 9.19
C LYS A 252 10.20 -17.97 8.26
N MET A 253 9.10 -17.93 7.51
CA MET A 253 8.79 -16.82 6.63
C MET A 253 8.48 -15.55 7.42
N PHE A 254 7.73 -15.69 8.50
CA PHE A 254 7.37 -14.58 9.38
C PHE A 254 8.61 -13.95 10.03
N ASP A 255 9.52 -14.76 10.54
CA ASP A 255 10.78 -14.28 11.12
C ASP A 255 11.68 -13.64 10.05
N ALA A 256 11.76 -14.22 8.85
CA ALA A 256 12.47 -13.63 7.74
C ALA A 256 11.93 -12.23 7.38
N LEU A 257 10.62 -12.04 7.35
CA LEU A 257 9.97 -10.76 7.06
C LEU A 257 10.40 -9.67 8.06
N TRP A 258 10.47 -9.99 9.35
CA TRP A 258 10.78 -9.02 10.40
C TRP A 258 12.29 -8.83 10.64
N SER A 259 13.12 -9.82 10.34
CA SER A 259 14.58 -9.76 10.52
C SER A 259 15.34 -9.25 9.29
N MET A 260 14.75 -9.37 8.08
CA MET A 260 15.36 -8.90 6.84
C MET A 260 15.60 -7.40 6.89
N ASN A 261 16.83 -6.99 6.56
CA ASN A 261 17.16 -5.59 6.33
C ASN A 261 18.17 -5.49 5.19
N GLN A 262 17.68 -5.16 4.02
CA GLN A 262 18.53 -4.97 2.84
C GLN A 262 18.23 -3.59 2.24
N GLY A 263 19.22 -2.71 2.28
CA GLY A 263 19.07 -1.34 1.79
C GLY A 263 18.00 -0.52 2.53
N GLY A 264 17.77 -0.79 3.82
CA GLY A 264 16.74 -0.11 4.62
C GLY A 264 15.32 -0.61 4.35
N ARG A 265 15.19 -1.84 3.79
CA ARG A 265 13.90 -2.48 3.48
C ARG A 265 13.87 -3.94 3.92
N THR A 266 12.69 -4.41 4.20
CA THR A 266 12.29 -5.80 4.10
C THR A 266 11.24 -5.92 2.99
N PHE A 267 10.77 -7.12 2.68
CA PHE A 267 9.85 -7.38 1.56
C PHE A 267 8.71 -6.36 1.46
N GLY A 268 8.83 -5.40 0.54
CA GLY A 268 7.87 -4.31 0.32
C GLY A 268 7.94 -3.15 1.32
N TRP A 269 8.25 -3.42 2.58
CA TRP A 269 8.22 -2.42 3.65
C TRP A 269 9.53 -1.64 3.74
N GLU A 270 9.44 -0.36 4.07
CA GLU A 270 10.56 0.48 4.50
C GLU A 270 10.82 0.25 5.99
N LEU A 271 12.09 0.15 6.38
CA LEU A 271 12.52 0.09 7.78
C LEU A 271 12.84 1.50 8.26
N LYS A 272 12.00 2.02 9.13
CA LYS A 272 12.24 3.30 9.82
C LYS A 272 12.82 3.04 11.22
N LYS A 273 13.44 4.07 11.78
CA LYS A 273 13.92 4.06 13.16
C LYS A 273 13.15 5.07 14.00
N THR A 274 12.82 4.66 15.21
CA THR A 274 12.31 5.54 16.26
C THR A 274 13.41 6.51 16.71
N GLN A 275 13.07 7.51 17.52
CA GLN A 275 14.09 8.39 18.15
C GLN A 275 15.07 7.60 19.05
N ALA A 276 14.61 6.53 19.68
CA ALA A 276 15.43 5.63 20.49
C ALA A 276 16.23 4.59 19.67
N GLY A 277 16.15 4.64 18.33
CA GLY A 277 16.89 3.76 17.43
C GLY A 277 16.21 2.42 17.11
N ALA A 278 15.08 2.08 17.74
CA ALA A 278 14.33 0.85 17.45
C ALA A 278 13.71 0.90 16.07
N GLY A 279 13.69 -0.25 15.36
CA GLY A 279 13.13 -0.37 14.03
C GLY A 279 11.60 -0.47 14.04
N TYR A 280 10.95 0.00 12.98
CA TYR A 280 9.55 -0.28 12.70
C TYR A 280 9.31 -0.37 11.19
N LEU A 281 8.35 -1.20 10.78
CA LEU A 281 7.92 -1.29 9.39
C LEU A 281 7.05 -0.08 9.04
N TYR A 282 7.29 0.48 7.85
CA TYR A 282 6.59 1.65 7.38
C TYR A 282 6.31 1.57 5.88
N HIS A 283 5.12 1.99 5.45
CA HIS A 283 4.83 2.21 4.04
C HIS A 283 3.81 3.33 3.84
N THR A 284 3.85 3.97 2.67
CA THR A 284 2.97 5.09 2.34
C THR A 284 2.31 4.94 0.98
N GLY A 285 1.11 5.52 0.84
CA GLY A 285 0.46 5.71 -0.45
C GLY A 285 0.66 7.14 -1.00
N PHE A 286 0.62 7.28 -2.31
CA PHE A 286 0.70 8.59 -2.99
C PHE A 286 -0.43 9.53 -2.54
N THR A 287 -1.60 9.01 -2.28
CA THR A 287 -2.79 9.71 -1.74
C THR A 287 -2.58 10.27 -0.32
N ARG A 288 -1.42 9.99 0.28
CA ARG A 288 -0.97 10.37 1.61
C ARG A 288 -1.48 9.47 2.73
N THR A 289 -1.92 8.28 2.40
CA THR A 289 -2.13 7.19 3.36
C THR A 289 -0.79 6.67 3.89
N ALA A 290 -0.78 6.12 5.10
CA ALA A 290 0.44 5.54 5.70
C ALA A 290 0.10 4.50 6.76
N ILE A 291 0.96 3.48 6.89
CA ILE A 291 0.94 2.47 7.95
C ILE A 291 2.34 2.38 8.54
N GLY A 292 2.43 2.38 9.87
CA GLY A 292 3.64 2.05 10.61
C GLY A 292 3.31 1.00 11.65
N MET A 293 4.21 0.02 11.88
CA MET A 293 4.01 -1.03 12.87
C MET A 293 5.32 -1.52 13.46
N LYS A 294 5.29 -1.88 14.74
CA LYS A 294 6.41 -2.37 15.51
C LYS A 294 6.02 -3.68 16.22
N LYS A 295 6.67 -4.78 15.82
CA LYS A 295 6.34 -6.14 16.30
C LYS A 295 6.59 -6.29 17.79
N GLU A 296 7.74 -5.79 18.28
CA GLU A 296 8.23 -6.00 19.65
C GLU A 296 7.26 -5.45 20.69
N THR A 297 6.62 -4.34 20.41
CA THR A 297 5.65 -3.68 21.30
C THR A 297 4.21 -3.87 20.86
N LYS A 298 3.97 -4.61 19.78
CA LYS A 298 2.65 -4.78 19.13
C LYS A 298 1.92 -3.46 18.87
N GLU A 299 2.69 -2.43 18.54
CA GLU A 299 2.18 -1.10 18.27
C GLU A 299 2.02 -0.86 16.77
N ALA A 300 0.92 -0.22 16.37
CA ALA A 300 0.74 0.25 15.02
C ALA A 300 -0.03 1.56 14.97
N LEU A 301 0.30 2.37 13.96
CA LEU A 301 -0.42 3.60 13.61
C LEU A 301 -0.79 3.55 12.14
N ILE A 302 -2.07 3.74 11.85
CA ILE A 302 -2.61 3.90 10.51
C ILE A 302 -3.12 5.32 10.35
N LEU A 303 -2.74 5.97 9.24
CA LEU A 303 -3.18 7.31 8.90
C LEU A 303 -3.73 7.32 7.48
N LEU A 304 -5.02 7.57 7.33
CA LEU A 304 -5.71 7.67 6.04
C LEU A 304 -6.12 9.10 5.78
N THR A 305 -5.63 9.66 4.70
CA THR A 305 -5.97 11.00 4.24
C THR A 305 -6.06 11.03 2.72
N ASN A 306 -6.71 12.05 2.19
CA ASN A 306 -6.68 12.40 0.78
C ASN A 306 -6.01 13.78 0.58
N ARG A 307 -4.86 14.00 1.23
CA ARG A 307 -4.18 15.29 1.22
C ARG A 307 -3.88 15.80 -0.20
N ILE A 308 -3.85 14.95 -1.20
CA ILE A 308 -3.72 15.35 -2.60
C ILE A 308 -5.01 16.01 -3.17
N HIS A 309 -6.10 16.06 -2.39
CA HIS A 309 -7.31 16.80 -2.76
C HIS A 309 -7.20 18.29 -2.36
N PRO A 310 -7.60 19.22 -3.21
CA PRO A 310 -7.96 19.06 -4.63
C PRO A 310 -6.74 18.98 -5.54
N THR A 311 -5.55 19.29 -5.05
CA THR A 311 -4.28 19.29 -5.79
C THR A 311 -3.17 18.61 -5.00
N ARG A 312 -2.24 17.96 -5.70
CA ARG A 312 -1.06 17.29 -5.11
C ARG A 312 0.02 18.24 -4.58
N GLU A 313 -0.15 19.55 -4.74
CA GLU A 313 0.82 20.53 -4.20
C GLU A 313 1.04 20.33 -2.70
N GLU A 314 2.31 20.24 -2.30
CA GLU A 314 2.68 20.00 -0.90
C GLU A 314 2.48 21.26 -0.06
N ARG A 315 1.81 21.12 1.09
CA ARG A 315 1.49 22.22 2.03
C ARG A 315 1.93 21.89 3.46
N GLY A 316 3.08 21.20 3.59
CA GLY A 316 3.64 20.86 4.91
C GLY A 316 3.13 19.57 5.53
N PHE A 317 2.24 18.83 4.85
CA PHE A 317 1.70 17.57 5.36
C PHE A 317 2.77 16.50 5.58
N LEU A 318 3.74 16.38 4.68
CA LEU A 318 4.78 15.34 4.79
C LEU A 318 5.61 15.51 6.07
N LYS A 319 5.96 16.77 6.43
CA LYS A 319 6.65 17.07 7.69
C LYS A 319 5.78 16.72 8.91
N ALA A 320 4.49 17.07 8.86
CA ALA A 320 3.55 16.76 9.92
C ALA A 320 3.37 15.25 10.09
N ARG A 321 3.21 14.50 8.99
CA ARG A 321 3.14 13.03 9.02
C ARG A 321 4.38 12.41 9.65
N THR A 322 5.58 12.85 9.25
CA THR A 322 6.82 12.38 9.87
C THR A 322 6.81 12.62 11.37
N LYS A 323 6.42 13.83 11.81
CA LYS A 323 6.31 14.16 13.24
C LYS A 323 5.30 13.28 13.97
N ILE A 324 4.14 13.00 13.38
CA ILE A 324 3.11 12.10 13.94
C ILE A 324 3.71 10.73 14.22
N TYR A 325 4.40 10.13 13.25
CA TYR A 325 5.01 8.81 13.43
C TYR A 325 6.17 8.82 14.43
N GLN A 326 7.00 9.86 14.46
CA GLN A 326 8.06 10.04 15.46
C GLN A 326 7.54 10.27 16.88
N GLN A 327 6.34 10.83 17.03
CA GLN A 327 5.70 11.02 18.34
C GLN A 327 4.98 9.75 18.82
N TYR A 328 4.58 8.88 17.89
CA TYR A 328 3.89 7.64 18.20
C TYR A 328 4.87 6.54 18.60
N PHE A 329 5.89 6.30 17.80
CA PHE A 329 6.94 5.31 18.04
C PHE A 329 8.15 5.94 18.75
#